data_81c48c02737766a7e3c134b14100ef83
#
_entry.id   81c48c02737766a7e3c134b14100ef83
#
_cell.length_a   1.000
_cell.length_b   1.000
_cell.length_c   1.000
_cell.angle_alpha   90.00
_cell.angle_beta   90.00
_cell.angle_gamma   90.00
#
_symmetry.space_group_name_H-M   'P 1'
#
loop_
_entity.id
_entity.type
_entity.pdbx_description
1 polymer ?
#
loop_
_entity_poly.entity_id
_entity_poly.type
_entity_poly.pdbx_seq_one_letter_code
_entity_poly.pdbx_strand_id
1 'polypeptide(L)'
;MVSENTSIYQIFLRNFTREGTFEAAIPFLEGIKNMGFEWVYLTPLHPIGRVARKGTLGSPYAIQNYREINPELGTIDDFRRFVKHAHDLGLKVMIDVVYNHTSPDAELAKTHPEWYLRDKKGNFLRKFDEWSDVIDLDFFSSPALWDELVDTLIQWRDEGVDGFRCDVASLVPLEFWKYARSKVNGIQSDGSERYPLLWLAEQVHPGFLFRVREKGYRCHSGPELHQAFDLTYDYDGFERLEAYWAGKKTLDFFVDYLYTQQTSYPEGVTKARFLENHDQRRAAWRFSDLSQLRQWTVFYQLLPGVTFVYMGQEYALSTTPSLFEKSPIDNETKNTDFAGWFGRCFSLTQKIKSNAEHFSIKLLRHGVVWIERRGASQYVALLNLENRRGEVEIPFALKGREC
;
A
#
# COMPACT_ATOMS: atom_id res chain seq x y z
N MET A 1 -7.99 5.12 -16.22
CA MET A 1 -8.16 3.94 -15.29
C MET A 1 -6.81 3.27 -15.13
N VAL A 2 -6.49 2.84 -13.93
CA VAL A 2 -5.25 2.10 -13.65
C VAL A 2 -5.42 0.66 -14.13
N SER A 3 -4.43 0.17 -14.87
CA SER A 3 -4.50 -1.20 -15.39
C SER A 3 -4.30 -2.22 -14.27
N GLU A 4 -5.01 -3.36 -14.32
CA GLU A 4 -4.85 -4.45 -13.35
C GLU A 4 -3.46 -5.11 -13.36
N ASN A 5 -2.71 -4.97 -14.47
CA ASN A 5 -1.33 -5.45 -14.56
C ASN A 5 -0.31 -4.44 -14.03
N THR A 6 -0.73 -3.28 -13.54
CA THR A 6 0.14 -2.38 -12.79
C THR A 6 0.65 -3.06 -11.52
N SER A 7 1.89 -2.78 -11.16
CA SER A 7 2.57 -3.43 -10.04
C SER A 7 3.41 -2.44 -9.24
N ILE A 8 3.32 -2.56 -7.92
CA ILE A 8 3.98 -1.67 -6.97
C ILE A 8 4.89 -2.48 -6.06
N TYR A 9 6.16 -2.10 -5.97
CA TYR A 9 7.13 -2.64 -5.02
C TYR A 9 7.37 -1.63 -3.91
N GLN A 10 6.97 -1.96 -2.69
CA GLN A 10 7.13 -1.09 -1.53
C GLN A 10 8.51 -1.24 -0.90
N ILE A 11 9.17 -0.12 -0.66
CA ILE A 11 10.46 -0.02 0.01
C ILE A 11 10.32 0.80 1.30
N PHE A 12 10.63 0.20 2.43
CA PHE A 12 10.91 0.91 3.66
C PHE A 12 12.41 1.21 3.71
N LEU A 13 12.80 2.39 3.23
CA LEU A 13 14.18 2.72 2.92
C LEU A 13 15.14 2.50 4.10
N ARG A 14 14.77 2.95 5.33
CA ARG A 14 15.55 2.73 6.55
C ARG A 14 16.01 1.28 6.74
N ASN A 15 15.16 0.34 6.34
CA ASN A 15 15.35 -1.10 6.58
C ASN A 15 15.57 -1.92 5.30
N PHE A 16 15.71 -1.26 4.14
CA PHE A 16 15.90 -1.95 2.87
C PHE A 16 17.31 -2.48 2.70
N THR A 17 18.30 -1.67 3.09
CA THR A 17 19.71 -2.05 3.11
C THR A 17 20.30 -1.83 4.51
N ARG A 18 21.52 -2.31 4.73
CA ARG A 18 22.24 -2.05 5.99
C ARG A 18 22.41 -0.57 6.23
N GLU A 19 22.74 0.21 5.20
CA GLU A 19 22.91 1.65 5.27
C GLU A 19 21.56 2.36 5.42
N GLY A 20 20.52 1.90 4.73
CA GLY A 20 19.15 2.43 4.75
C GLY A 20 19.04 3.81 4.10
N THR A 21 19.82 4.07 3.05
CA THR A 21 19.90 5.34 2.33
C THR A 21 19.44 5.21 0.87
N PHE A 22 19.14 6.35 0.22
CA PHE A 22 18.82 6.39 -1.21
C PHE A 22 19.96 5.80 -2.05
N GLU A 23 21.20 6.21 -1.79
CA GLU A 23 22.37 5.75 -2.53
C GLU A 23 22.53 4.22 -2.43
N ALA A 24 22.35 3.65 -1.25
CA ALA A 24 22.44 2.22 -1.04
C ALA A 24 21.29 1.44 -1.70
N ALA A 25 20.15 2.09 -1.93
CA ALA A 25 18.99 1.45 -2.58
C ALA A 25 19.07 1.47 -4.12
N ILE A 26 19.76 2.42 -4.73
CA ILE A 26 19.88 2.56 -6.20
C ILE A 26 20.29 1.25 -6.90
N PRO A 27 21.31 0.49 -6.46
CA PRO A 27 21.71 -0.74 -7.15
C PRO A 27 20.64 -1.84 -7.22
N PHE A 28 19.59 -1.77 -6.39
CA PHE A 28 18.52 -2.76 -6.36
C PHE A 28 17.38 -2.45 -7.33
N LEU A 29 17.30 -1.21 -7.85
CA LEU A 29 16.23 -0.78 -8.74
C LEU A 29 16.18 -1.59 -10.04
N GLU A 30 17.34 -1.93 -10.60
CA GLU A 30 17.41 -2.77 -11.80
C GLU A 30 16.83 -4.17 -11.54
N GLY A 31 17.11 -4.77 -10.38
CA GLY A 31 16.54 -6.06 -9.99
C GLY A 31 15.03 -6.00 -9.84
N ILE A 32 14.49 -4.93 -9.25
CA ILE A 32 13.04 -4.68 -9.12
C ILE A 32 12.41 -4.55 -10.52
N LYS A 33 13.02 -3.78 -11.42
CA LYS A 33 12.57 -3.64 -12.81
C LYS A 33 12.58 -4.96 -13.56
N ASN A 34 13.65 -5.74 -13.41
CA ASN A 34 13.82 -7.05 -14.07
C ASN A 34 12.82 -8.10 -13.57
N MET A 35 12.32 -7.98 -12.33
CA MET A 35 11.18 -8.77 -11.86
C MET A 35 9.86 -8.38 -12.53
N GLY A 36 9.76 -7.21 -13.18
CA GLY A 36 8.57 -6.75 -13.91
C GLY A 36 7.75 -5.69 -13.18
N PHE A 37 8.26 -5.10 -12.09
CA PHE A 37 7.56 -4.01 -11.43
C PHE A 37 7.61 -2.71 -12.25
N GLU A 38 6.54 -1.91 -12.13
CA GLU A 38 6.42 -0.60 -12.79
C GLU A 38 6.66 0.55 -11.81
N TRP A 39 6.34 0.34 -10.53
CA TRP A 39 6.41 1.36 -9.49
C TRP A 39 7.28 0.92 -8.33
N VAL A 40 8.07 1.87 -7.81
CA VAL A 40 8.65 1.79 -6.46
C VAL A 40 7.91 2.78 -5.57
N TYR A 41 7.43 2.28 -4.42
CA TYR A 41 6.77 3.09 -3.41
C TYR A 41 7.65 3.16 -2.16
N LEU A 42 7.99 4.39 -1.74
CA LEU A 42 8.81 4.68 -0.57
C LEU A 42 7.92 5.08 0.61
N THR A 43 8.09 4.43 1.78
CA THR A 43 7.51 4.90 3.05
C THR A 43 7.99 6.31 3.38
N PRO A 44 7.40 7.04 4.37
CA PRO A 44 7.68 8.46 4.57
C PRO A 44 9.18 8.78 4.62
N LEU A 45 9.57 9.85 3.92
CA LEU A 45 10.95 10.26 3.70
C LEU A 45 11.39 11.43 4.58
N HIS A 46 10.46 11.96 5.38
CA HIS A 46 10.62 13.24 6.09
C HIS A 46 11.33 13.08 7.43
N PRO A 47 11.92 14.15 7.98
CA PRO A 47 12.43 14.18 9.34
C PRO A 47 11.36 13.76 10.34
N ILE A 48 11.78 13.01 11.36
CA ILE A 48 10.91 12.42 12.36
C ILE A 48 10.99 13.23 13.65
N GLY A 49 9.84 13.54 14.26
CA GLY A 49 9.76 14.24 15.52
C GLY A 49 10.52 13.56 16.66
N ARG A 50 10.85 14.33 17.66
CA ARG A 50 11.58 13.87 18.87
C ARG A 50 10.70 13.81 20.10
N VAL A 51 9.68 14.66 20.18
CA VAL A 51 8.74 14.69 21.31
C VAL A 51 7.83 13.48 21.25
N ALA A 52 7.72 12.76 22.34
CA ALA A 52 6.95 11.50 22.49
C ALA A 52 7.36 10.38 21.52
N ARG A 53 8.59 10.43 20.99
CA ARG A 53 9.14 9.48 20.05
C ARG A 53 9.08 8.04 20.59
N LYS A 54 8.60 7.11 19.80
CA LYS A 54 8.62 5.68 20.09
C LYS A 54 9.93 5.06 19.60
N GLY A 55 10.56 4.22 20.42
CA GLY A 55 11.85 3.62 20.10
C GLY A 55 12.99 4.66 19.98
N THR A 56 14.12 4.23 19.42
CA THR A 56 15.31 5.11 19.30
C THR A 56 15.23 6.03 18.08
N LEU A 57 14.71 5.52 16.95
CA LEU A 57 14.65 6.25 15.67
C LEU A 57 13.28 6.89 15.39
N GLY A 58 12.24 6.45 16.07
CA GLY A 58 10.88 6.96 15.90
C GLY A 58 10.16 6.39 14.69
N SER A 59 8.83 6.58 14.69
CA SER A 59 7.97 6.23 13.57
C SER A 59 8.23 7.17 12.39
N PRO A 60 8.41 6.67 11.15
CA PRO A 60 8.47 7.51 9.96
C PRO A 60 7.17 8.28 9.71
N TYR A 61 6.07 7.87 10.36
CA TYR A 61 4.76 8.54 10.29
C TYR A 61 4.62 9.70 11.28
N ALA A 62 5.54 9.91 12.22
CA ALA A 62 5.58 11.08 13.10
C ALA A 62 6.38 12.23 12.44
N ILE A 63 5.80 12.84 11.40
CA ILE A 63 6.45 13.82 10.53
C ILE A 63 6.79 15.10 11.32
N GLN A 64 8.04 15.56 11.22
CA GLN A 64 8.50 16.83 11.78
C GLN A 64 8.44 17.97 10.74
N ASN A 65 8.83 17.71 9.49
CA ASN A 65 8.83 18.69 8.42
C ASN A 65 8.51 18.02 7.07
N TYR A 66 7.41 18.42 6.42
CA TYR A 66 6.97 17.87 5.14
C TYR A 66 7.85 18.25 3.94
N ARG A 67 8.71 19.27 4.10
CA ARG A 67 9.50 19.85 2.99
C ARG A 67 10.94 19.34 2.92
N GLU A 68 11.37 18.57 3.90
CA GLU A 68 12.75 18.10 4.03
C GLU A 68 12.86 16.59 3.93
N ILE A 69 14.03 16.12 3.53
CA ILE A 69 14.43 14.71 3.60
C ILE A 69 14.99 14.43 5.00
N ASN A 70 14.61 13.29 5.57
CA ASN A 70 15.21 12.77 6.80
C ASN A 70 16.73 12.54 6.58
N PRO A 71 17.61 13.20 7.35
CA PRO A 71 19.06 13.04 7.20
C PRO A 71 19.56 11.59 7.31
N GLU A 72 18.82 10.70 7.96
CA GLU A 72 19.16 9.27 8.03
C GLU A 72 19.09 8.60 6.65
N LEU A 73 18.28 9.11 5.74
CA LEU A 73 18.04 8.54 4.41
C LEU A 73 18.98 9.16 3.35
N GLY A 74 19.55 10.33 3.64
CA GLY A 74 20.41 11.09 2.74
C GLY A 74 19.97 12.55 2.61
N THR A 75 20.32 13.16 1.49
CA THR A 75 20.01 14.54 1.12
C THR A 75 18.95 14.61 0.03
N ILE A 76 18.45 15.82 -0.27
CA ILE A 76 17.56 16.05 -1.42
C ILE A 76 18.23 15.68 -2.74
N ASP A 77 19.54 15.88 -2.88
CA ASP A 77 20.28 15.51 -4.09
C ASP A 77 20.44 13.99 -4.21
N ASP A 78 20.52 13.24 -3.11
CA ASP A 78 20.49 11.77 -3.10
C ASP A 78 19.12 11.26 -3.55
N PHE A 79 18.04 11.91 -3.10
CA PHE A 79 16.68 11.60 -3.55
C PHE A 79 16.51 11.87 -5.06
N ARG A 80 16.98 13.03 -5.56
CA ARG A 80 16.94 13.35 -7.00
C ARG A 80 17.70 12.31 -7.83
N ARG A 81 18.86 11.85 -7.36
CA ARG A 81 19.62 10.77 -8.03
C ARG A 81 18.85 9.44 -8.04
N PHE A 82 18.22 9.09 -6.92
CA PHE A 82 17.37 7.90 -6.84
C PHE A 82 16.21 7.97 -7.84
N VAL A 83 15.45 9.08 -7.85
CA VAL A 83 14.32 9.30 -8.78
C VAL A 83 14.80 9.24 -10.23
N LYS A 84 15.88 9.95 -10.54
CA LYS A 84 16.44 9.93 -11.91
C LYS A 84 16.82 8.51 -12.35
N HIS A 85 17.48 7.74 -11.47
CA HIS A 85 17.89 6.38 -11.79
C HIS A 85 16.68 5.44 -11.95
N ALA A 86 15.65 5.60 -11.13
CA ALA A 86 14.39 4.89 -11.31
C ALA A 86 13.75 5.18 -12.66
N HIS A 87 13.67 6.46 -13.05
CA HIS A 87 13.15 6.90 -14.33
C HIS A 87 13.98 6.40 -15.53
N ASP A 88 15.31 6.41 -15.42
CA ASP A 88 16.21 5.87 -16.47
C ASP A 88 15.96 4.38 -16.72
N LEU A 89 15.52 3.63 -15.71
CA LEU A 89 15.10 2.23 -15.81
C LEU A 89 13.63 2.06 -16.23
N GLY A 90 12.88 3.15 -16.38
CA GLY A 90 11.42 3.12 -16.66
C GLY A 90 10.59 2.66 -15.47
N LEU A 91 11.07 2.85 -14.24
CA LEU A 91 10.30 2.76 -13.01
C LEU A 91 9.70 4.12 -12.68
N LYS A 92 8.51 4.13 -12.08
CA LYS A 92 7.87 5.30 -11.51
C LYS A 92 8.05 5.33 -10.00
N VAL A 93 8.10 6.52 -9.41
CA VAL A 93 8.35 6.72 -7.98
C VAL A 93 7.10 7.27 -7.29
N MET A 94 6.63 6.56 -6.27
CA MET A 94 5.56 6.97 -5.37
C MET A 94 6.14 7.21 -3.98
N ILE A 95 5.68 8.27 -3.30
CA ILE A 95 6.04 8.54 -1.90
C ILE A 95 4.82 8.52 -1.00
N ASP A 96 5.08 8.34 0.30
CA ASP A 96 4.05 8.37 1.33
C ASP A 96 3.76 9.79 1.80
N VAL A 97 2.48 10.12 1.96
CA VAL A 97 1.97 11.42 2.40
C VAL A 97 1.14 11.25 3.66
N VAL A 98 1.56 11.86 4.76
CA VAL A 98 0.94 11.71 6.09
C VAL A 98 0.30 13.02 6.51
N TYR A 99 -0.97 13.22 6.17
CA TYR A 99 -1.66 14.50 6.42
C TYR A 99 -2.75 14.45 7.51
N ASN A 100 -3.06 13.27 8.07
CA ASN A 100 -3.97 13.22 9.20
C ASN A 100 -3.35 13.84 10.47
N HIS A 101 -2.03 13.74 10.63
CA HIS A 101 -1.31 14.09 11.85
C HIS A 101 0.17 14.47 11.59
N THR A 102 0.80 15.08 12.58
CA THR A 102 2.25 15.31 12.61
C THR A 102 2.83 14.89 13.96
N SER A 103 4.16 14.93 14.12
CA SER A 103 4.76 14.89 15.44
C SER A 103 4.38 16.14 16.26
N PRO A 104 4.40 16.07 17.62
CA PRO A 104 4.08 17.23 18.45
C PRO A 104 5.06 18.40 18.31
N ASP A 105 6.29 18.14 17.88
CA ASP A 105 7.35 19.12 17.62
C ASP A 105 7.55 19.44 16.13
N ALA A 106 6.52 19.18 15.30
CA ALA A 106 6.54 19.56 13.90
C ALA A 106 6.70 21.07 13.71
N GLU A 107 7.34 21.48 12.59
CA GLU A 107 7.44 22.90 12.24
C GLU A 107 6.06 23.54 12.11
N LEU A 108 5.12 22.83 11.50
CA LEU A 108 3.74 23.28 11.36
C LEU A 108 3.07 23.48 12.72
N ALA A 109 3.35 22.65 13.73
CA ALA A 109 2.79 22.79 15.07
C ALA A 109 3.35 24.02 15.82
N LYS A 110 4.57 24.48 15.47
CA LYS A 110 5.19 25.66 16.03
C LYS A 110 4.70 26.94 15.35
N THR A 111 4.57 26.92 14.02
CA THR A 111 4.21 28.11 13.23
C THR A 111 2.70 28.35 13.20
N HIS A 112 1.90 27.27 13.20
CA HIS A 112 0.44 27.28 13.05
C HIS A 112 -0.23 26.34 14.06
N PRO A 113 -0.05 26.57 15.37
CA PRO A 113 -0.65 25.71 16.40
C PRO A 113 -2.18 25.70 16.38
N GLU A 114 -2.80 26.69 15.76
CA GLU A 114 -4.24 26.81 15.55
C GLU A 114 -4.80 25.82 14.50
N TRP A 115 -3.95 25.20 13.71
CA TRP A 115 -4.35 24.22 12.69
C TRP A 115 -4.50 22.78 13.23
N TYR A 116 -4.39 22.61 14.55
CA TYR A 116 -4.45 21.31 15.22
C TYR A 116 -5.69 21.16 16.09
N LEU A 117 -6.22 19.96 16.15
CA LEU A 117 -7.31 19.63 17.07
C LEU A 117 -6.90 19.89 18.52
N ARG A 118 -7.85 20.45 19.30
CA ARG A 118 -7.66 20.77 20.71
C ARG A 118 -8.70 20.10 21.59
N ASP A 119 -8.28 19.71 22.79
CA ASP A 119 -9.20 19.32 23.85
C ASP A 119 -9.86 20.55 24.51
N LYS A 120 -10.80 20.30 25.42
CA LYS A 120 -11.50 21.38 26.15
C LYS A 120 -10.59 22.24 27.03
N LYS A 121 -9.36 21.80 27.30
CA LYS A 121 -8.33 22.52 28.07
C LYS A 121 -7.35 23.28 27.18
N GLY A 122 -7.48 23.16 25.86
CA GLY A 122 -6.60 23.78 24.89
C GLY A 122 -5.34 22.98 24.55
N ASN A 123 -5.17 21.76 25.06
CA ASN A 123 -4.05 20.93 24.70
C ASN A 123 -4.23 20.32 23.31
N PHE A 124 -3.12 20.03 22.61
CA PHE A 124 -3.18 19.25 21.37
C PHE A 124 -3.87 17.90 21.59
N LEU A 125 -4.73 17.53 20.65
CA LEU A 125 -5.54 16.32 20.71
C LEU A 125 -5.04 15.31 19.68
N ARG A 126 -5.19 14.02 19.99
CA ARG A 126 -5.09 12.88 19.08
C ARG A 126 -6.40 12.08 19.15
N LYS A 127 -6.85 11.60 18.00
CA LYS A 127 -8.10 10.81 17.92
C LYS A 127 -7.95 9.43 18.56
N PHE A 128 -6.71 8.90 18.57
CA PHE A 128 -6.39 7.57 19.07
C PHE A 128 -5.20 7.60 20.02
N ASP A 129 -5.39 7.08 21.24
CA ASP A 129 -4.36 7.09 22.29
C ASP A 129 -3.15 6.23 21.94
N GLU A 130 -3.36 5.18 21.12
CA GLU A 130 -2.30 4.29 20.63
C GLU A 130 -1.25 5.04 19.76
N TRP A 131 -1.65 6.16 19.15
CA TRP A 131 -0.76 7.02 18.34
C TRP A 131 -0.14 8.12 19.21
N SER A 132 0.51 7.71 20.30
CA SER A 132 1.00 8.63 21.34
C SER A 132 2.09 9.59 20.89
N ASP A 133 2.72 9.35 19.76
CA ASP A 133 3.81 10.11 19.16
C ASP A 133 3.36 11.15 18.12
N VAL A 134 2.04 11.37 17.96
CA VAL A 134 1.48 12.31 16.99
C VAL A 134 0.38 13.18 17.59
N ILE A 135 0.03 14.26 16.87
CA ILE A 135 -1.10 15.17 17.10
C ILE A 135 -1.85 15.40 15.79
N ASP A 136 -3.18 15.47 15.85
CA ASP A 136 -4.02 15.50 14.64
C ASP A 136 -4.27 16.92 14.13
N LEU A 137 -4.23 17.07 12.79
CA LEU A 137 -4.62 18.29 12.10
C LEU A 137 -6.13 18.50 12.14
N ASP A 138 -6.52 19.78 12.24
CA ASP A 138 -7.91 20.24 12.11
C ASP A 138 -8.14 20.84 10.72
N PHE A 139 -8.63 20.05 9.81
CA PHE A 139 -8.90 20.46 8.41
C PHE A 139 -9.98 21.53 8.27
N PHE A 140 -10.69 21.85 9.34
CA PHE A 140 -11.74 22.89 9.35
C PHE A 140 -11.31 24.17 10.05
N SER A 141 -10.09 24.21 10.58
CA SER A 141 -9.54 25.38 11.28
C SER A 141 -9.25 26.55 10.33
N SER A 142 -8.69 26.27 9.16
CA SER A 142 -8.30 27.30 8.19
C SER A 142 -8.16 26.75 6.76
N PRO A 143 -8.62 27.48 5.74
CA PRO A 143 -8.31 27.16 4.33
C PRO A 143 -6.81 27.19 4.03
N ALA A 144 -6.04 28.04 4.73
CA ALA A 144 -4.59 28.14 4.53
C ALA A 144 -3.84 26.84 4.86
N LEU A 145 -4.38 26.01 5.77
CA LEU A 145 -3.86 24.66 6.00
C LEU A 145 -3.91 23.81 4.70
N TRP A 146 -5.00 23.89 3.96
CA TRP A 146 -5.16 23.14 2.71
C TRP A 146 -4.15 23.58 1.66
N ASP A 147 -3.95 24.89 1.53
CA ASP A 147 -2.99 25.45 0.57
C ASP A 147 -1.56 25.04 0.96
N GLU A 148 -1.18 25.14 2.24
CA GLU A 148 0.15 24.72 2.72
C GLU A 148 0.42 23.23 2.43
N LEU A 149 -0.54 22.35 2.70
CA LEU A 149 -0.38 20.92 2.42
C LEU A 149 -0.30 20.64 0.91
N VAL A 150 -1.08 21.34 0.09
CA VAL A 150 -1.02 21.25 -1.37
C VAL A 150 0.33 21.70 -1.91
N ASP A 151 0.89 22.79 -1.38
CA ASP A 151 2.21 23.29 -1.78
C ASP A 151 3.33 22.27 -1.49
N THR A 152 3.20 21.47 -0.43
CA THR A 152 4.16 20.38 -0.18
C THR A 152 4.05 19.28 -1.24
N LEU A 153 2.83 18.92 -1.68
CA LEU A 153 2.65 17.93 -2.77
C LEU A 153 3.21 18.45 -4.09
N ILE A 154 2.99 19.74 -4.41
CA ILE A 154 3.54 20.38 -5.60
C ILE A 154 5.08 20.35 -5.57
N GLN A 155 5.68 20.64 -4.41
CA GLN A 155 7.13 20.53 -4.23
C GLN A 155 7.64 19.14 -4.58
N TRP A 156 7.04 18.08 -4.04
CA TRP A 156 7.49 16.71 -4.30
C TRP A 156 7.20 16.24 -5.73
N ARG A 157 6.08 16.66 -6.33
CA ARG A 157 5.84 16.45 -7.75
C ARG A 157 6.96 17.06 -8.60
N ASP A 158 7.37 18.30 -8.29
CA ASP A 158 8.40 19.02 -9.03
C ASP A 158 9.81 18.43 -8.81
N GLU A 159 10.00 17.66 -7.72
CA GLU A 159 11.19 16.82 -7.49
C GLU A 159 11.13 15.47 -8.24
N GLY A 160 10.11 15.23 -9.06
CA GLY A 160 9.98 14.08 -9.96
C GLY A 160 9.18 12.90 -9.39
N VAL A 161 8.38 13.11 -8.34
CA VAL A 161 7.45 12.08 -7.84
C VAL A 161 6.31 11.88 -8.82
N ASP A 162 6.00 10.61 -9.16
CA ASP A 162 4.96 10.21 -10.11
C ASP A 162 3.62 9.88 -9.43
N GLY A 163 3.61 9.73 -8.11
CA GLY A 163 2.39 9.38 -7.39
C GLY A 163 2.52 9.51 -5.87
N PHE A 164 1.38 9.49 -5.21
CA PHE A 164 1.26 9.61 -3.76
C PHE A 164 0.46 8.47 -3.16
N ARG A 165 1.02 7.82 -2.13
CA ARG A 165 0.25 6.99 -1.19
C ARG A 165 -0.15 7.87 -0.02
N CYS A 166 -1.42 8.02 0.23
CA CYS A 166 -1.92 8.89 1.28
C CYS A 166 -2.29 8.07 2.51
N ASP A 167 -1.53 8.30 3.58
CA ASP A 167 -1.65 7.66 4.88
C ASP A 167 -3.01 7.94 5.52
N VAL A 168 -3.64 6.92 6.09
CA VAL A 168 -4.99 6.94 6.69
C VAL A 168 -5.96 7.90 5.99
N ALA A 169 -5.96 7.86 4.65
CA ALA A 169 -6.74 8.77 3.80
C ALA A 169 -8.23 8.83 4.17
N SER A 170 -8.74 7.74 4.76
CA SER A 170 -10.10 7.65 5.30
C SER A 170 -10.42 8.68 6.38
N LEU A 171 -9.41 9.22 7.08
CA LEU A 171 -9.58 10.15 8.22
C LEU A 171 -9.41 11.62 7.82
N VAL A 172 -8.95 11.88 6.61
CA VAL A 172 -8.78 13.22 6.03
C VAL A 172 -10.02 13.55 5.17
N PRO A 173 -10.56 14.78 5.20
CA PRO A 173 -11.75 15.13 4.43
C PRO A 173 -11.60 14.83 2.94
N LEU A 174 -12.62 14.22 2.35
CA LEU A 174 -12.65 13.89 0.92
C LEU A 174 -12.56 15.16 0.04
N GLU A 175 -13.14 16.23 0.52
CA GLU A 175 -13.11 17.56 -0.12
C GLU A 175 -11.68 18.09 -0.23
N PHE A 176 -10.86 17.88 0.80
CA PHE A 176 -9.43 18.21 0.75
C PHE A 176 -8.73 17.37 -0.34
N TRP A 177 -8.95 16.06 -0.39
CA TRP A 177 -8.30 15.22 -1.40
C TRP A 177 -8.69 15.61 -2.84
N LYS A 178 -9.96 15.95 -3.06
CA LYS A 178 -10.42 16.48 -4.36
C LYS A 178 -9.74 17.79 -4.71
N TYR A 179 -9.65 18.70 -3.74
CA TYR A 179 -8.98 19.98 -3.89
C TYR A 179 -7.48 19.78 -4.18
N ALA A 180 -6.78 18.98 -3.37
CA ALA A 180 -5.37 18.68 -3.53
C ALA A 180 -5.08 18.09 -4.92
N ARG A 181 -5.83 17.05 -5.32
CA ARG A 181 -5.66 16.44 -6.65
C ARG A 181 -5.85 17.45 -7.78
N SER A 182 -6.86 18.29 -7.73
CA SER A 182 -7.12 19.28 -8.77
C SER A 182 -6.00 20.30 -8.92
N LYS A 183 -5.37 20.70 -7.82
CA LYS A 183 -4.25 21.64 -7.80
C LYS A 183 -2.93 21.00 -8.23
N VAL A 184 -2.63 19.85 -7.66
CA VAL A 184 -1.36 19.15 -7.88
C VAL A 184 -1.26 18.57 -9.28
N ASN A 185 -2.32 17.93 -9.77
CA ASN A 185 -2.34 17.38 -11.13
C ASN A 185 -2.50 18.49 -12.18
N GLY A 186 -3.11 19.63 -11.80
CA GLY A 186 -3.41 20.73 -12.72
C GLY A 186 -4.43 20.31 -13.78
N ILE A 187 -5.59 20.95 -13.80
CA ILE A 187 -6.65 20.67 -14.77
C ILE A 187 -6.48 21.59 -15.98
N GLN A 188 -6.43 21.01 -17.18
CA GLN A 188 -6.37 21.74 -18.44
C GLN A 188 -7.77 22.20 -18.87
N SER A 189 -7.84 23.08 -19.88
CA SER A 189 -9.09 23.63 -20.40
C SER A 189 -10.03 22.57 -21.00
N ASP A 190 -9.51 21.41 -21.42
CA ASP A 190 -10.26 20.26 -21.93
C ASP A 190 -10.70 19.28 -20.82
N GLY A 191 -10.41 19.60 -19.56
CA GLY A 191 -10.72 18.76 -18.41
C GLY A 191 -9.73 17.63 -18.12
N SER A 192 -8.68 17.48 -18.94
CA SER A 192 -7.60 16.51 -18.69
C SER A 192 -6.65 17.00 -17.60
N GLU A 193 -5.94 16.06 -16.96
CA GLU A 193 -4.90 16.37 -15.99
C GLU A 193 -3.57 16.68 -16.70
N ARG A 194 -2.92 17.80 -16.33
CA ARG A 194 -1.62 18.21 -16.86
C ARG A 194 -0.51 17.29 -16.36
N TYR A 195 -0.62 16.86 -15.11
CA TYR A 195 0.30 15.95 -14.44
C TYR A 195 -0.51 14.77 -13.90
N PRO A 196 -0.72 13.68 -14.67
CA PRO A 196 -1.56 12.56 -14.26
C PRO A 196 -0.82 11.68 -13.26
N LEU A 197 -0.72 12.14 -12.00
CA LEU A 197 -0.11 11.41 -10.91
C LEU A 197 -1.03 10.28 -10.46
N LEU A 198 -0.42 9.20 -9.96
CA LEU A 198 -1.16 8.07 -9.37
C LEU A 198 -1.44 8.34 -7.89
N TRP A 199 -2.72 8.26 -7.49
CA TRP A 199 -3.16 8.48 -6.12
C TRP A 199 -3.65 7.18 -5.50
N LEU A 200 -2.90 6.68 -4.50
CA LEU A 200 -3.23 5.49 -3.72
C LEU A 200 -3.67 5.89 -2.31
N ALA A 201 -4.93 5.61 -1.96
CA ALA A 201 -5.43 5.85 -0.62
C ALA A 201 -5.16 4.66 0.30
N GLU A 202 -4.63 4.91 1.49
CA GLU A 202 -4.83 3.98 2.57
C GLU A 202 -6.25 4.12 3.09
N GLN A 203 -7.14 3.26 2.60
CA GLN A 203 -8.40 3.04 3.30
C GLN A 203 -8.14 2.18 4.54
N VAL A 204 -8.77 2.51 5.65
CA VAL A 204 -8.67 1.70 6.87
C VAL A 204 -9.75 0.62 6.92
N HIS A 205 -9.57 -0.37 7.79
CA HIS A 205 -10.54 -1.46 7.96
C HIS A 205 -11.95 -0.95 8.31
N PRO A 206 -13.03 -1.60 7.84
CA PRO A 206 -14.40 -1.24 8.20
C PRO A 206 -14.65 -1.18 9.72
N GLY A 207 -14.07 -2.11 10.49
CA GLY A 207 -14.15 -2.09 11.95
C GLY A 207 -13.45 -0.88 12.59
N PHE A 208 -12.39 -0.36 11.98
CA PHE A 208 -11.74 0.86 12.43
C PHE A 208 -12.60 2.09 12.12
N LEU A 209 -13.19 2.19 10.92
CA LEU A 209 -14.11 3.27 10.56
C LEU A 209 -15.30 3.35 11.50
N PHE A 210 -15.84 2.19 11.89
CA PHE A 210 -16.92 2.14 12.87
C PHE A 210 -16.51 2.79 14.20
N ARG A 211 -15.34 2.44 14.75
CA ARG A 211 -14.81 3.05 15.99
C ARG A 211 -14.54 4.56 15.86
N VAL A 212 -14.11 5.04 14.68
CA VAL A 212 -13.93 6.47 14.39
C VAL A 212 -15.27 7.20 14.51
N ARG A 213 -16.32 6.64 13.91
CA ARG A 213 -17.67 7.22 13.93
C ARG A 213 -18.30 7.18 15.33
N GLU A 214 -18.08 6.12 16.11
CA GLU A 214 -18.50 6.04 17.52
C GLU A 214 -17.88 7.15 18.38
N LYS A 215 -16.65 7.55 18.10
CA LYS A 215 -15.99 8.70 18.75
C LYS A 215 -16.48 10.06 18.23
N GLY A 216 -17.41 10.09 17.27
CA GLY A 216 -17.97 11.33 16.69
C GLY A 216 -17.11 11.97 15.60
N TYR A 217 -16.06 11.32 15.12
CA TYR A 217 -15.25 11.84 14.04
C TYR A 217 -15.78 11.43 12.66
N ARG A 218 -15.59 12.31 11.68
CA ARG A 218 -15.87 11.99 10.27
C ARG A 218 -14.81 11.08 9.71
N CYS A 219 -15.22 10.16 8.84
CA CYS A 219 -14.32 9.32 8.07
C CYS A 219 -15.01 8.80 6.81
N HIS A 220 -14.19 8.39 5.83
CA HIS A 220 -14.65 7.98 4.51
C HIS A 220 -14.35 6.49 4.28
N SER A 221 -15.34 5.79 3.71
CA SER A 221 -15.21 4.41 3.27
C SER A 221 -14.36 4.30 2.00
N GLY A 222 -13.88 3.08 1.71
CA GLY A 222 -13.13 2.83 0.46
C GLY A 222 -13.88 3.25 -0.80
N PRO A 223 -15.19 2.91 -0.98
CA PRO A 223 -15.96 3.39 -2.14
C PRO A 223 -16.02 4.92 -2.25
N GLU A 224 -16.14 5.66 -1.12
CA GLU A 224 -16.15 7.13 -1.14
C GLU A 224 -14.79 7.71 -1.57
N LEU A 225 -13.67 7.08 -1.15
CA LEU A 225 -12.32 7.54 -1.49
C LEU A 225 -12.06 7.52 -3.00
N HIS A 226 -12.68 6.61 -3.76
CA HIS A 226 -12.52 6.57 -5.22
C HIS A 226 -13.07 7.81 -5.96
N GLN A 227 -13.71 8.76 -5.25
CA GLN A 227 -14.02 10.07 -5.82
C GLN A 227 -12.78 10.97 -5.97
N ALA A 228 -11.67 10.64 -5.30
CA ALA A 228 -10.42 11.42 -5.35
C ALA A 228 -9.17 10.56 -5.63
N PHE A 229 -9.27 9.23 -5.52
CA PHE A 229 -8.16 8.31 -5.63
C PHE A 229 -8.35 7.31 -6.76
N ASP A 230 -7.25 6.94 -7.38
CA ASP A 230 -7.22 5.93 -8.45
C ASP A 230 -7.20 4.51 -7.88
N LEU A 231 -6.55 4.35 -6.71
CA LEU A 231 -6.37 3.08 -6.00
C LEU A 231 -6.75 3.23 -4.53
N THR A 232 -7.29 2.15 -3.95
CA THR A 232 -7.36 1.98 -2.50
C THR A 232 -6.73 0.68 -2.08
N TYR A 233 -6.13 0.62 -0.87
CA TYR A 233 -5.69 -0.66 -0.30
C TYR A 233 -6.87 -1.61 -0.10
N ASP A 234 -6.59 -2.91 -0.12
CA ASP A 234 -7.58 -3.97 0.11
C ASP A 234 -7.77 -4.30 1.60
N TYR A 235 -7.79 -3.30 2.48
CA TYR A 235 -7.94 -3.55 3.92
C TYR A 235 -9.32 -4.08 4.32
N ASP A 236 -10.35 -3.83 3.55
CA ASP A 236 -11.68 -4.42 3.75
C ASP A 236 -11.70 -5.93 3.45
N GLY A 237 -10.99 -6.38 2.41
CA GLY A 237 -10.75 -7.79 2.13
C GLY A 237 -9.79 -8.42 3.13
N PHE A 238 -8.71 -7.71 3.47
CA PHE A 238 -7.69 -8.17 4.39
C PHE A 238 -8.21 -8.40 5.81
N GLU A 239 -9.10 -7.55 6.34
CA GLU A 239 -9.77 -7.75 7.65
C GLU A 239 -10.52 -9.10 7.69
N ARG A 240 -11.15 -9.49 6.59
CA ARG A 240 -11.85 -10.78 6.49
C ARG A 240 -10.89 -11.95 6.40
N LEU A 241 -9.81 -11.77 5.69
CA LEU A 241 -8.74 -12.75 5.61
C LEU A 241 -8.06 -12.95 6.98
N GLU A 242 -7.80 -11.89 7.73
CA GLU A 242 -7.28 -11.99 9.10
C GLU A 242 -8.25 -12.72 10.03
N ALA A 243 -9.56 -12.49 9.90
CA ALA A 243 -10.56 -13.21 10.66
C ALA A 243 -10.55 -14.72 10.34
N TYR A 244 -10.32 -15.10 9.09
CA TYR A 244 -10.10 -16.48 8.67
C TYR A 244 -8.80 -17.04 9.27
N TRP A 245 -7.68 -16.36 9.11
CA TRP A 245 -6.39 -16.81 9.64
C TRP A 245 -6.36 -16.93 11.16
N ALA A 246 -7.15 -16.10 11.85
CA ALA A 246 -7.33 -16.19 13.31
C ALA A 246 -8.28 -17.32 13.73
N GLY A 247 -8.81 -18.13 12.79
CA GLY A 247 -9.77 -19.21 13.07
C GLY A 247 -11.16 -18.72 13.51
N LYS A 248 -11.45 -17.41 13.40
CA LYS A 248 -12.76 -16.82 13.78
C LYS A 248 -13.82 -17.00 12.69
N LYS A 249 -13.39 -17.15 11.45
CA LYS A 249 -14.23 -17.33 10.26
C LYS A 249 -13.64 -18.41 9.37
N THR A 250 -14.45 -18.93 8.47
CA THR A 250 -14.07 -19.92 7.47
C THR A 250 -13.58 -19.25 6.18
N LEU A 251 -12.94 -19.99 5.28
CA LEU A 251 -12.39 -19.45 4.02
C LEU A 251 -13.48 -18.92 3.09
N ASP A 252 -14.68 -19.54 3.10
CA ASP A 252 -15.84 -19.08 2.32
C ASP A 252 -16.25 -17.66 2.70
N PHE A 253 -16.20 -17.27 3.97
CA PHE A 253 -16.49 -15.91 4.42
C PHE A 253 -15.59 -14.84 3.73
N PHE A 254 -14.34 -15.18 3.46
CA PHE A 254 -13.43 -14.30 2.73
C PHE A 254 -13.69 -14.37 1.21
N VAL A 255 -13.87 -15.56 0.66
CA VAL A 255 -14.10 -15.73 -0.79
C VAL A 255 -15.43 -15.09 -1.23
N ASP A 256 -16.50 -15.24 -0.45
CA ASP A 256 -17.78 -14.59 -0.72
C ASP A 256 -17.69 -13.07 -0.68
N TYR A 257 -16.81 -12.56 0.19
CA TYR A 257 -16.59 -11.11 0.24
C TYR A 257 -15.92 -10.58 -1.03
N LEU A 258 -15.07 -11.34 -1.69
CA LEU A 258 -14.47 -10.89 -2.95
C LEU A 258 -15.53 -10.63 -4.04
N TYR A 259 -16.63 -11.38 -4.07
CA TYR A 259 -17.78 -11.07 -4.92
C TYR A 259 -18.50 -9.81 -4.46
N THR A 260 -18.79 -9.70 -3.17
CA THR A 260 -19.43 -8.52 -2.60
C THR A 260 -18.62 -7.25 -2.91
N GLN A 261 -17.30 -7.32 -2.82
CA GLN A 261 -16.42 -6.21 -3.12
C GLN A 261 -16.54 -5.73 -4.57
N GLN A 262 -16.69 -6.65 -5.54
CA GLN A 262 -16.84 -6.28 -6.95
C GLN A 262 -18.13 -5.49 -7.22
N THR A 263 -19.16 -5.67 -6.41
CA THR A 263 -20.45 -4.98 -6.56
C THR A 263 -20.63 -3.79 -5.61
N SER A 264 -19.83 -3.72 -4.54
CA SER A 264 -19.91 -2.64 -3.53
C SER A 264 -19.06 -1.43 -3.88
N TYR A 265 -18.14 -1.57 -4.81
CA TYR A 265 -17.29 -0.50 -5.31
C TYR A 265 -17.80 0.01 -6.66
N PRO A 266 -17.56 1.28 -7.02
CA PRO A 266 -17.90 1.79 -8.35
C PRO A 266 -17.22 0.97 -9.45
N GLU A 267 -17.86 0.87 -10.61
CA GLU A 267 -17.28 0.19 -11.78
C GLU A 267 -15.99 0.90 -12.22
N GLY A 268 -15.00 0.12 -12.63
CA GLY A 268 -13.71 0.62 -13.12
C GLY A 268 -12.71 1.06 -12.05
N VAL A 269 -13.06 0.95 -10.76
CA VAL A 269 -12.10 1.24 -9.68
C VAL A 269 -11.19 0.05 -9.39
N THR A 270 -10.01 0.33 -8.86
CA THR A 270 -8.96 -0.68 -8.69
C THR A 270 -8.45 -0.73 -7.25
N LYS A 271 -8.20 -1.94 -6.75
CA LYS A 271 -7.60 -2.23 -5.44
C LYS A 271 -6.10 -2.50 -5.55
N ALA A 272 -5.33 -2.05 -4.57
CA ALA A 272 -3.97 -2.54 -4.36
C ALA A 272 -4.04 -3.84 -3.52
N ARG A 273 -3.72 -4.97 -4.15
CA ARG A 273 -3.77 -6.32 -3.56
C ARG A 273 -2.43 -6.67 -2.95
N PHE A 274 -2.39 -6.85 -1.66
CA PHE A 274 -1.19 -7.18 -0.88
C PHE A 274 -1.42 -8.40 0.00
N LEU A 275 -0.40 -9.23 0.14
CA LEU A 275 -0.39 -10.33 1.10
C LEU A 275 0.27 -9.90 2.42
N GLU A 276 1.16 -8.92 2.33
CA GLU A 276 1.83 -8.24 3.44
C GLU A 276 2.22 -6.81 3.04
N ASN A 277 2.44 -5.96 4.03
CA ASN A 277 3.02 -4.62 3.89
C ASN A 277 3.78 -4.25 5.17
N HIS A 278 4.25 -3.01 5.30
CA HIS A 278 5.03 -2.55 6.44
C HIS A 278 4.29 -2.56 7.80
N ASP A 279 2.95 -2.59 7.78
CA ASP A 279 2.08 -2.65 8.98
C ASP A 279 1.64 -4.08 9.32
N GLN A 280 1.87 -5.03 8.42
CA GLN A 280 1.37 -6.38 8.57
C GLN A 280 2.51 -7.37 8.85
N ARG A 281 2.14 -8.48 9.49
CA ARG A 281 3.08 -9.59 9.66
C ARG A 281 3.42 -10.20 8.31
N ARG A 282 4.67 -10.65 8.17
CA ARG A 282 5.14 -11.33 6.98
C ARG A 282 4.27 -12.55 6.65
N ALA A 283 4.01 -12.75 5.37
CA ALA A 283 3.33 -13.95 4.89
C ALA A 283 4.14 -15.22 5.22
N ALA A 284 5.46 -15.19 5.06
CA ALA A 284 6.35 -16.29 5.40
C ALA A 284 6.42 -16.59 6.91
N TRP A 285 6.15 -15.60 7.79
CA TRP A 285 5.95 -15.86 9.21
C TRP A 285 4.65 -16.63 9.45
N ARG A 286 3.62 -16.33 8.68
CA ARG A 286 2.29 -16.96 8.79
C ARG A 286 2.27 -18.35 8.18
N PHE A 287 2.96 -18.52 7.06
CA PHE A 287 3.05 -19.77 6.30
C PHE A 287 4.50 -20.29 6.29
N SER A 288 4.87 -21.09 7.30
CA SER A 288 6.19 -21.70 7.37
C SER A 288 6.42 -22.77 6.28
N ASP A 289 5.34 -23.37 5.75
CA ASP A 289 5.39 -24.24 4.58
C ASP A 289 5.45 -23.40 3.30
N LEU A 290 6.58 -23.46 2.60
CA LEU A 290 6.79 -22.75 1.34
C LEU A 290 5.80 -23.17 0.24
N SER A 291 5.26 -24.37 0.28
CA SER A 291 4.24 -24.81 -0.68
C SER A 291 2.95 -24.02 -0.46
N GLN A 292 2.53 -23.87 0.78
CA GLN A 292 1.37 -23.07 1.13
C GLN A 292 1.58 -21.59 0.87
N LEU A 293 2.76 -21.05 1.18
CA LEU A 293 3.12 -19.66 0.85
C LEU A 293 3.03 -19.39 -0.65
N ARG A 294 3.50 -20.33 -1.49
CA ARG A 294 3.35 -20.23 -2.96
C ARG A 294 1.89 -20.19 -3.39
N GLN A 295 1.02 -21.02 -2.82
CA GLN A 295 -0.42 -21.02 -3.15
C GLN A 295 -1.06 -19.65 -2.84
N TRP A 296 -0.79 -19.08 -1.67
CA TRP A 296 -1.29 -17.76 -1.28
C TRP A 296 -0.70 -16.62 -2.13
N THR A 297 0.57 -16.72 -2.51
CA THR A 297 1.22 -15.76 -3.39
C THR A 297 0.54 -15.72 -4.77
N VAL A 298 0.33 -16.89 -5.40
CA VAL A 298 -0.38 -16.99 -6.68
C VAL A 298 -1.81 -16.48 -6.56
N PHE A 299 -2.49 -16.85 -5.47
CA PHE A 299 -3.86 -16.41 -5.20
C PHE A 299 -3.97 -14.88 -5.25
N TYR A 300 -3.14 -14.18 -4.47
CA TYR A 300 -3.16 -12.71 -4.42
C TYR A 300 -2.76 -12.05 -5.74
N GLN A 301 -1.78 -12.60 -6.44
CA GLN A 301 -1.35 -12.09 -7.75
C GLN A 301 -2.42 -12.25 -8.83
N LEU A 302 -3.33 -13.23 -8.72
CA LEU A 302 -4.42 -13.45 -9.67
C LEU A 302 -5.71 -12.68 -9.34
N LEU A 303 -5.84 -12.09 -8.15
CA LEU A 303 -7.01 -11.28 -7.81
C LEU A 303 -7.11 -10.03 -8.71
N PRO A 304 -8.34 -9.54 -8.99
CA PRO A 304 -8.52 -8.25 -9.68
C PRO A 304 -7.88 -7.12 -8.90
N GLY A 305 -7.14 -6.27 -9.58
CA GLY A 305 -6.46 -5.11 -8.99
C GLY A 305 -4.94 -5.12 -9.18
N VAL A 306 -4.30 -4.07 -8.70
CA VAL A 306 -2.84 -3.87 -8.76
C VAL A 306 -2.13 -4.83 -7.82
N THR A 307 -1.08 -5.47 -8.28
CA THR A 307 -0.24 -6.33 -7.43
C THR A 307 0.72 -5.47 -6.62
N PHE A 308 0.61 -5.56 -5.30
CA PHE A 308 1.44 -4.83 -4.36
C PHE A 308 2.33 -5.79 -3.57
N VAL A 309 3.63 -5.55 -3.58
CA VAL A 309 4.64 -6.42 -2.94
C VAL A 309 5.52 -5.59 -2.01
N TYR A 310 5.70 -6.08 -0.80
CA TYR A 310 6.59 -5.45 0.19
C TYR A 310 8.00 -6.04 0.09
N MET A 311 9.03 -5.19 0.20
CA MET A 311 10.44 -5.57 0.14
C MET A 311 10.75 -6.83 0.96
N GLY A 312 11.37 -7.82 0.33
CA GLY A 312 11.74 -9.09 0.98
C GLY A 312 10.67 -10.18 0.91
N GLN A 313 9.44 -9.88 0.48
CA GLN A 313 8.40 -10.89 0.24
C GLN A 313 8.84 -11.87 -0.85
N GLU A 314 9.54 -11.39 -1.86
CA GLU A 314 10.11 -12.18 -2.96
C GLU A 314 11.18 -13.19 -2.51
N TYR A 315 11.74 -12.99 -1.32
CA TYR A 315 12.70 -13.91 -0.69
C TYR A 315 12.09 -14.78 0.41
N ALA A 316 10.78 -14.71 0.62
CA ALA A 316 10.08 -15.36 1.73
C ALA A 316 10.67 -14.98 3.11
N LEU A 317 11.05 -13.72 3.33
CA LEU A 317 11.52 -13.25 4.62
C LEU A 317 10.41 -13.32 5.66
N SER A 318 10.73 -13.75 6.87
CA SER A 318 9.76 -14.01 7.94
C SER A 318 9.74 -12.93 9.04
N THR A 319 10.79 -12.12 9.15
CA THR A 319 10.87 -11.06 10.15
C THR A 319 10.26 -9.75 9.62
N THR A 320 9.34 -9.18 10.36
CA THR A 320 8.78 -7.86 10.05
C THR A 320 9.75 -6.78 10.52
N PRO A 321 10.25 -5.90 9.63
CA PRO A 321 11.11 -4.79 10.02
C PRO A 321 10.40 -3.86 11.00
N SER A 322 11.13 -3.39 12.02
CA SER A 322 10.61 -2.44 13.01
C SER A 322 10.33 -1.09 12.38
N LEU A 323 9.20 -0.47 12.75
CA LEU A 323 8.91 0.93 12.41
C LEU A 323 9.75 1.93 13.25
N PHE A 324 10.25 1.49 14.41
CA PHE A 324 10.86 2.38 15.41
C PHE A 324 12.36 2.23 15.55
N GLU A 325 12.91 1.13 15.01
CA GLU A 325 14.33 0.78 15.13
C GLU A 325 14.89 0.40 13.76
N LYS A 326 16.22 0.41 13.67
CA LYS A 326 16.91 -0.11 12.48
C LYS A 326 16.93 -1.63 12.52
N SER A 327 16.29 -2.25 11.54
CA SER A 327 16.20 -3.71 11.37
C SER A 327 16.24 -4.08 9.88
N PRO A 328 17.43 -3.97 9.25
CA PRO A 328 17.57 -4.17 7.80
C PRO A 328 17.22 -5.60 7.38
N ILE A 329 16.56 -5.73 6.25
CA ILE A 329 16.22 -7.04 5.66
C ILE A 329 17.46 -7.82 5.20
N ASP A 330 18.60 -7.17 5.03
CA ASP A 330 19.88 -7.82 4.71
C ASP A 330 20.44 -8.67 5.86
N ASN A 331 19.90 -8.53 7.07
CA ASN A 331 20.27 -9.36 8.21
C ASN A 331 19.67 -10.78 8.15
N GLU A 332 18.69 -11.01 7.26
CA GLU A 332 18.09 -12.34 7.07
C GLU A 332 18.68 -13.07 5.87
N THR A 333 18.69 -14.40 5.95
CA THR A 333 19.08 -15.25 4.82
C THR A 333 18.01 -15.23 3.75
N LYS A 334 18.33 -14.70 2.58
CA LYS A 334 17.44 -14.62 1.42
C LYS A 334 17.28 -16.01 0.77
N ASN A 335 16.04 -16.45 0.58
CA ASN A 335 15.74 -17.68 -0.14
C ASN A 335 15.73 -17.40 -1.65
N THR A 336 16.87 -17.63 -2.29
CA THR A 336 17.08 -17.38 -3.73
C THR A 336 16.24 -18.28 -4.63
N ASP A 337 15.96 -19.53 -4.21
CA ASP A 337 15.10 -20.46 -4.96
C ASP A 337 13.66 -19.98 -4.97
N PHE A 338 13.17 -19.47 -3.82
CA PHE A 338 11.86 -18.85 -3.74
C PHE A 338 11.79 -17.59 -4.60
N ALA A 339 12.83 -16.75 -4.59
CA ALA A 339 12.88 -15.53 -5.41
C ALA A 339 12.86 -15.84 -6.91
N GLY A 340 13.61 -16.83 -7.35
CA GLY A 340 13.60 -17.29 -8.74
C GLY A 340 12.21 -17.82 -9.17
N TRP A 341 11.53 -18.56 -8.29
CA TRP A 341 10.15 -18.99 -8.51
C TRP A 341 9.19 -17.79 -8.52
N PHE A 342 9.31 -16.88 -7.55
CA PHE A 342 8.46 -15.70 -7.42
C PHE A 342 8.50 -14.84 -8.70
N GLY A 343 9.69 -14.54 -9.23
CA GLY A 343 9.83 -13.74 -10.45
C GLY A 343 9.15 -14.38 -11.66
N ARG A 344 9.30 -15.71 -11.86
CA ARG A 344 8.59 -16.43 -12.94
C ARG A 344 7.08 -16.43 -12.74
N CYS A 345 6.61 -16.67 -11.53
CA CYS A 345 5.19 -16.63 -11.19
C CYS A 345 4.61 -15.25 -11.41
N PHE A 346 5.30 -14.21 -10.94
CA PHE A 346 4.88 -12.83 -11.11
C PHE A 346 4.76 -12.44 -12.59
N SER A 347 5.77 -12.74 -13.40
CA SER A 347 5.73 -12.49 -14.85
C SER A 347 4.53 -13.18 -15.52
N LEU A 348 4.26 -14.45 -15.14
CA LEU A 348 3.11 -15.19 -15.67
C LEU A 348 1.77 -14.57 -15.26
N THR A 349 1.61 -14.24 -13.99
CA THR A 349 0.34 -13.67 -13.48
C THR A 349 0.08 -12.27 -14.05
N GLN A 350 1.11 -11.43 -14.25
CA GLN A 350 0.96 -10.16 -14.94
C GLN A 350 0.52 -10.35 -16.41
N LYS A 351 1.12 -11.31 -17.12
CA LYS A 351 0.70 -11.67 -18.49
C LYS A 351 -0.75 -12.16 -18.54
N ILE A 352 -1.18 -12.97 -17.56
CA ILE A 352 -2.57 -13.43 -17.45
C ILE A 352 -3.51 -12.23 -17.27
N LYS A 353 -3.20 -11.31 -16.34
CA LYS A 353 -4.03 -10.11 -16.07
C LYS A 353 -4.12 -9.19 -17.29
N SER A 354 -3.05 -9.06 -18.09
CA SER A 354 -3.05 -8.25 -19.32
C SER A 354 -3.94 -8.85 -20.44
N ASN A 355 -4.17 -10.17 -20.45
CA ASN A 355 -4.86 -10.87 -21.53
C ASN A 355 -6.25 -11.39 -21.15
N ALA A 356 -6.65 -11.24 -19.88
CA ALA A 356 -7.87 -11.86 -19.35
C ALA A 356 -8.54 -10.97 -18.30
N GLU A 357 -9.43 -10.11 -18.77
CA GLU A 357 -10.11 -9.08 -17.95
C GLU A 357 -11.17 -9.66 -17.02
N HIS A 358 -11.89 -10.72 -17.47
CA HIS A 358 -12.94 -11.33 -16.66
C HIS A 358 -12.34 -12.23 -15.59
N PHE A 359 -12.80 -12.06 -14.38
CA PHE A 359 -12.39 -12.82 -13.22
C PHE A 359 -13.59 -13.56 -12.61
N SER A 360 -13.38 -14.81 -12.27
CA SER A 360 -14.30 -15.55 -11.40
C SER A 360 -13.53 -16.41 -10.42
N ILE A 361 -14.13 -16.62 -9.26
CA ILE A 361 -13.56 -17.41 -8.17
C ILE A 361 -14.62 -18.33 -7.58
N LYS A 362 -14.23 -19.55 -7.21
CA LYS A 362 -15.12 -20.50 -6.54
C LYS A 362 -14.34 -21.29 -5.49
N LEU A 363 -14.87 -21.36 -4.31
CA LEU A 363 -14.36 -22.25 -3.28
C LEU A 363 -14.90 -23.68 -3.54
N LEU A 364 -13.98 -24.62 -3.65
CA LEU A 364 -14.26 -26.05 -3.76
C LEU A 364 -14.07 -26.72 -2.39
N ARG A 365 -14.28 -28.05 -2.34
CA ARG A 365 -14.02 -28.82 -1.11
C ARG A 365 -12.54 -28.73 -0.71
N HIS A 366 -12.27 -28.99 0.56
CA HIS A 366 -10.93 -29.07 1.16
C HIS A 366 -10.10 -27.74 1.08
N GLY A 367 -10.77 -26.58 0.98
CA GLY A 367 -10.08 -25.29 0.90
C GLY A 367 -9.34 -25.06 -0.44
N VAL A 368 -9.73 -25.80 -1.46
CA VAL A 368 -9.24 -25.56 -2.82
C VAL A 368 -10.05 -24.45 -3.46
N VAL A 369 -9.35 -23.45 -3.98
CA VAL A 369 -9.97 -22.33 -4.70
C VAL A 369 -9.73 -22.51 -6.19
N TRP A 370 -10.81 -22.43 -6.97
CA TRP A 370 -10.80 -22.30 -8.41
C TRP A 370 -10.81 -20.84 -8.79
N ILE A 371 -9.79 -20.37 -9.49
CA ILE A 371 -9.76 -19.04 -10.11
C ILE A 371 -9.78 -19.23 -11.62
N GLU A 372 -10.64 -18.48 -12.28
CA GLU A 372 -10.69 -18.41 -13.72
C GLU A 372 -10.50 -16.97 -14.19
N ARG A 373 -9.59 -16.78 -15.13
CA ARG A 373 -9.39 -15.54 -15.88
C ARG A 373 -9.72 -15.78 -17.34
N ARG A 374 -10.60 -14.96 -17.94
CA ARG A 374 -11.06 -15.06 -19.33
C ARG A 374 -10.90 -13.73 -20.06
N GLY A 375 -10.45 -13.83 -21.32
CA GLY A 375 -10.30 -12.74 -22.26
C GLY A 375 -9.98 -13.31 -23.63
N ALA A 376 -8.91 -12.88 -24.26
CA ALA A 376 -8.39 -13.50 -25.49
C ALA A 376 -7.99 -14.96 -25.29
N SER A 377 -7.65 -15.33 -24.06
CA SER A 377 -7.36 -16.70 -23.61
C SER A 377 -8.10 -16.99 -22.31
N GLN A 378 -8.26 -18.26 -21.97
CA GLN A 378 -8.84 -18.73 -20.72
C GLN A 378 -7.74 -19.38 -19.87
N TYR A 379 -7.59 -18.90 -18.65
CA TYR A 379 -6.64 -19.42 -17.67
C TYR A 379 -7.40 -19.90 -16.44
N VAL A 380 -6.95 -21.03 -15.89
CA VAL A 380 -7.52 -21.61 -14.67
C VAL A 380 -6.39 -21.90 -13.69
N ALA A 381 -6.59 -21.51 -12.44
CA ALA A 381 -5.73 -21.87 -11.33
C ALA A 381 -6.53 -22.67 -10.29
N LEU A 382 -5.96 -23.78 -9.84
CA LEU A 382 -6.45 -24.57 -8.70
C LEU A 382 -5.46 -24.41 -7.56
N LEU A 383 -5.88 -23.76 -6.48
CA LEU A 383 -5.03 -23.38 -5.36
C LEU A 383 -5.55 -24.03 -4.08
N ASN A 384 -4.73 -24.89 -3.47
CA ASN A 384 -5.05 -25.54 -2.20
C ASN A 384 -4.61 -24.65 -1.03
N LEU A 385 -5.42 -23.65 -0.71
CA LEU A 385 -5.09 -22.64 0.30
C LEU A 385 -5.05 -23.17 1.74
N GLU A 386 -5.74 -24.26 2.03
CA GLU A 386 -5.77 -24.88 3.35
C GLU A 386 -4.81 -26.05 3.51
N ASN A 387 -4.08 -26.41 2.46
CA ASN A 387 -3.13 -27.54 2.44
C ASN A 387 -3.78 -28.86 2.92
N ARG A 388 -5.07 -29.09 2.57
CA ARG A 388 -5.81 -30.29 2.94
C ARG A 388 -5.72 -31.33 1.84
N ARG A 389 -5.68 -32.60 2.23
CA ARG A 389 -5.75 -33.73 1.31
C ARG A 389 -7.20 -34.08 1.01
N GLY A 390 -7.48 -34.46 -0.23
CA GLY A 390 -8.82 -34.93 -0.64
C GLY A 390 -9.02 -34.83 -2.14
N GLU A 391 -10.16 -35.33 -2.62
CA GLU A 391 -10.59 -35.23 -4.00
C GLU A 391 -11.49 -34.02 -4.17
N VAL A 392 -11.31 -33.28 -5.25
CA VAL A 392 -12.14 -32.13 -5.62
C VAL A 392 -12.74 -32.37 -7.00
N GLU A 393 -14.03 -32.06 -7.12
CA GLU A 393 -14.70 -32.04 -8.41
C GLU A 393 -14.42 -30.71 -9.10
N ILE A 394 -13.81 -30.75 -10.28
CA ILE A 394 -13.54 -29.56 -11.07
C ILE A 394 -14.75 -29.20 -11.94
N PRO A 395 -15.08 -27.89 -12.08
CA PRO A 395 -16.31 -27.44 -12.75
C PRO A 395 -16.48 -27.84 -14.22
N PHE A 396 -15.36 -28.16 -14.89
CA PHE A 396 -15.39 -28.69 -16.28
C PHE A 396 -14.10 -29.46 -16.61
N ALA A 397 -14.15 -30.26 -17.66
CA ALA A 397 -13.02 -31.07 -18.10
C ALA A 397 -11.89 -30.19 -18.68
N LEU A 398 -10.67 -30.37 -18.18
CA LEU A 398 -9.46 -29.70 -18.67
C LEU A 398 -8.77 -30.46 -19.83
N LYS A 399 -9.47 -31.37 -20.51
CA LYS A 399 -8.91 -32.21 -21.60
C LYS A 399 -8.33 -31.36 -22.73
N GLY A 400 -7.11 -31.69 -23.15
CA GLY A 400 -6.43 -31.02 -24.26
C GLY A 400 -5.92 -29.61 -23.98
N ARG A 401 -5.72 -29.27 -22.73
CA ARG A 401 -5.14 -27.97 -22.31
C ARG A 401 -3.70 -28.14 -21.81
N GLU A 402 -2.85 -27.19 -22.15
CA GLU A 402 -1.48 -27.10 -21.58
C GLU A 402 -1.59 -26.73 -20.11
N CYS A 403 -0.83 -27.41 -19.25
CA CYS A 403 -0.73 -27.17 -17.80
C CYS A 403 0.55 -26.40 -17.48
#